data_057f532852be2de1d9966c0fe8ef0361
#
_entry.id   057f532852be2de1d9966c0fe8ef0361
#
_cell.length_a   1.000
_cell.length_b   1.000
_cell.length_c   1.000
_cell.angle_alpha   90.00
_cell.angle_beta   90.00
_cell.angle_gamma   90.00
#
_symmetry.space_group_name_H-M   'P 1'
#
loop_
_entity.id
_entity.type
_entity.pdbx_description
1 polymer ?
#
loop_
_entity_poly.entity_id
_entity_poly.type
_entity_poly.pdbx_seq_one_letter_code
_entity_poly.pdbx_strand_id
1 'polypeptide(L)'
;MNDFLESIIKRDPAAKSKLSLILTYPGVKAVFFHRIANFFAVAKFHLVARIISQFSRFLTGIEIHPNAKIGKNLFIDHGMGVVIGETSDIGDNVTIYHMATLGGISPSINSDDQRNIKRHPTLKENVVVGSGAQILGPVMVGKNAKIGANAVVTNNVPDNAVMVGIPARNIGTSSEEFKPYAVTEETKTEKR
;
A
#
# COMPACT_ATOMS: atom_id res chain seq x y z
N MET A 1 9.99 -9.98 -12.64
CA MET A 1 9.64 -10.88 -11.52
C MET A 1 10.79 -11.09 -10.56
N ASN A 2 11.99 -11.38 -11.06
CA ASN A 2 13.16 -11.62 -10.19
C ASN A 2 13.46 -10.42 -9.27
N ASP A 3 13.59 -9.22 -9.82
CA ASP A 3 13.87 -7.99 -9.07
C ASP A 3 12.80 -7.67 -8.01
N PHE A 4 11.53 -7.97 -8.31
CA PHE A 4 10.43 -7.82 -7.37
C PHE A 4 10.60 -8.72 -6.14
N LEU A 5 10.86 -10.01 -6.33
CA LEU A 5 11.08 -10.96 -5.23
C LEU A 5 12.33 -10.62 -4.43
N GLU A 6 13.41 -10.20 -5.09
CA GLU A 6 14.63 -9.74 -4.41
C GLU A 6 14.40 -8.49 -3.58
N SER A 7 13.55 -7.57 -4.07
CA SER A 7 13.19 -6.37 -3.31
C SER A 7 12.44 -6.68 -2.02
N ILE A 8 11.64 -7.76 -2.00
CA ILE A 8 10.95 -8.22 -0.80
C ILE A 8 11.95 -8.84 0.18
N ILE A 9 12.82 -9.74 -0.29
CA ILE A 9 13.86 -10.36 0.55
C ILE A 9 14.73 -9.31 1.26
N LYS A 10 15.02 -8.19 0.59
CA LYS A 10 15.78 -7.08 1.19
C LYS A 10 15.01 -6.31 2.27
N ARG A 11 13.68 -6.33 2.23
CA ARG A 11 12.80 -5.56 3.14
C ARG A 11 12.18 -6.39 4.25
N ASP A 12 12.12 -7.71 4.09
CA ASP A 12 11.54 -8.63 5.06
C ASP A 12 12.57 -9.65 5.54
N PRO A 13 13.04 -9.54 6.81
CA PRO A 13 13.98 -10.49 7.39
C PRO A 13 13.46 -11.93 7.48
N ALA A 14 12.12 -12.13 7.45
CA ALA A 14 11.50 -13.46 7.47
C ALA A 14 11.51 -14.14 6.09
N ALA A 15 11.75 -13.40 5.02
CA ALA A 15 11.76 -13.89 3.64
C ALA A 15 13.02 -14.68 3.33
N LYS A 16 12.95 -16.02 3.37
CA LYS A 16 14.13 -16.90 3.20
C LYS A 16 14.41 -17.30 1.76
N SER A 17 13.40 -17.36 0.89
CA SER A 17 13.58 -17.81 -0.51
C SER A 17 12.48 -17.27 -1.43
N LYS A 18 12.80 -17.10 -2.71
CA LYS A 18 11.85 -16.68 -3.75
C LYS A 18 10.68 -17.66 -3.88
N LEU A 19 10.91 -18.96 -3.76
CA LEU A 19 9.88 -19.98 -3.84
C LEU A 19 8.89 -19.83 -2.69
N SER A 20 9.38 -19.63 -1.46
CA SER A 20 8.52 -19.36 -0.30
C SER A 20 7.66 -18.12 -0.51
N LEU A 21 8.22 -17.03 -1.03
CA LEU A 21 7.45 -15.80 -1.32
C LEU A 21 6.29 -16.07 -2.28
N ILE A 22 6.54 -16.79 -3.37
CA ILE A 22 5.50 -17.10 -4.37
C ILE A 22 4.38 -17.95 -3.75
N LEU A 23 4.72 -18.94 -2.94
CA LEU A 23 3.77 -19.90 -2.40
C LEU A 23 3.00 -19.38 -1.19
N THR A 24 3.63 -18.56 -0.34
CA THR A 24 3.08 -18.25 0.98
C THR A 24 2.71 -16.77 1.21
N TYR A 25 3.27 -15.83 0.42
CA TYR A 25 3.03 -14.39 0.63
C TYR A 25 1.76 -13.92 -0.09
N PRO A 26 0.71 -13.51 0.64
CA PRO A 26 -0.53 -13.06 0.02
C PRO A 26 -0.32 -11.79 -0.83
N GLY A 27 0.56 -10.88 -0.41
CA GLY A 27 0.89 -9.66 -1.15
C GLY A 27 1.49 -9.93 -2.53
N VAL A 28 2.35 -10.95 -2.66
CA VAL A 28 2.93 -11.37 -3.94
C VAL A 28 1.85 -11.86 -4.89
N LYS A 29 0.93 -12.69 -4.39
CA LYS A 29 -0.21 -13.20 -5.17
C LYS A 29 -1.16 -12.07 -5.57
N ALA A 30 -1.47 -11.15 -4.65
CA ALA A 30 -2.36 -10.02 -4.93
C ALA A 30 -1.81 -9.11 -6.03
N VAL A 31 -0.52 -8.77 -6.00
CA VAL A 31 0.14 -7.98 -7.04
C VAL A 31 0.14 -8.72 -8.39
N PHE A 32 0.38 -10.04 -8.38
CA PHE A 32 0.31 -10.84 -9.60
C PHE A 32 -1.09 -10.82 -10.23
N PHE A 33 -2.13 -11.12 -9.46
CA PHE A 33 -3.51 -11.07 -9.96
C PHE A 33 -3.94 -9.67 -10.38
N HIS A 34 -3.48 -8.64 -9.67
CA HIS A 34 -3.74 -7.26 -10.07
C HIS A 34 -3.17 -6.96 -11.46
N ARG A 35 -1.94 -7.38 -11.79
CA ARG A 35 -1.37 -7.18 -13.14
C ARG A 35 -2.26 -7.78 -14.23
N ILE A 36 -2.82 -8.97 -13.98
CA ILE A 36 -3.75 -9.62 -14.92
C ILE A 36 -5.07 -8.84 -14.99
N ALA A 37 -5.65 -8.49 -13.85
CA ALA A 37 -6.90 -7.74 -13.79
C ALA A 37 -6.76 -6.36 -14.48
N ASN A 38 -5.65 -5.66 -14.25
CA ASN A 38 -5.36 -4.37 -14.87
C ASN A 38 -5.23 -4.49 -16.41
N PHE A 39 -4.58 -5.53 -16.91
CA PHE A 39 -4.52 -5.78 -18.35
C PHE A 39 -5.92 -5.87 -18.97
N PHE A 40 -6.84 -6.62 -18.35
CA PHE A 40 -8.23 -6.71 -18.84
C PHE A 40 -9.00 -5.39 -18.67
N ALA A 41 -8.74 -4.64 -17.59
CA ALA A 41 -9.36 -3.34 -17.38
C ALA A 41 -8.94 -2.32 -18.46
N VAL A 42 -7.65 -2.26 -18.80
CA VAL A 42 -7.12 -1.42 -19.88
C VAL A 42 -7.69 -1.84 -21.24
N ALA A 43 -7.85 -3.14 -21.47
CA ALA A 43 -8.50 -3.69 -22.66
C ALA A 43 -10.04 -3.51 -22.67
N LYS A 44 -10.62 -2.79 -21.68
CA LYS A 44 -12.06 -2.50 -21.50
C LYS A 44 -12.93 -3.73 -21.18
N PHE A 45 -12.36 -4.86 -20.82
CA PHE A 45 -13.08 -6.04 -20.31
C PHE A 45 -13.35 -5.90 -18.80
N HIS A 46 -14.12 -4.87 -18.44
CA HIS A 46 -14.28 -4.46 -17.03
C HIS A 46 -14.86 -5.56 -16.12
N LEU A 47 -15.83 -6.34 -16.61
CA LEU A 47 -16.41 -7.44 -15.84
C LEU A 47 -15.37 -8.51 -15.52
N VAL A 48 -14.58 -8.93 -16.52
CA VAL A 48 -13.52 -9.93 -16.35
C VAL A 48 -12.47 -9.42 -15.35
N ALA A 49 -12.05 -8.16 -15.49
CA ALA A 49 -11.12 -7.52 -14.58
C ALA A 49 -11.62 -7.54 -13.12
N ARG A 50 -12.91 -7.23 -12.92
CA ARG A 50 -13.55 -7.26 -11.58
C ARG A 50 -13.64 -8.67 -11.01
N ILE A 51 -13.98 -9.68 -11.82
CA ILE A 51 -14.03 -11.08 -11.38
C ILE A 51 -12.65 -11.53 -10.90
N ILE A 52 -11.59 -11.25 -11.67
CA ILE A 52 -10.21 -11.59 -11.30
C ILE A 52 -9.80 -10.89 -9.99
N SER A 53 -10.14 -9.60 -9.84
CA SER A 53 -9.86 -8.83 -8.63
C SER A 53 -10.58 -9.41 -7.40
N GLN A 54 -11.86 -9.81 -7.52
CA GLN A 54 -12.60 -10.41 -6.41
C GLN A 54 -12.08 -11.83 -6.06
N PHE A 55 -11.67 -12.60 -7.05
CA PHE A 55 -11.01 -13.88 -6.82
C PHE A 55 -9.69 -13.70 -6.08
N SER A 56 -8.88 -12.72 -6.47
CA SER A 56 -7.66 -12.34 -5.74
C SER A 56 -7.95 -11.98 -4.29
N ARG A 57 -8.97 -11.12 -4.05
CA ARG A 57 -9.38 -10.74 -2.71
C ARG A 57 -9.80 -11.95 -1.86
N PHE A 58 -10.57 -12.86 -2.43
CA PHE A 58 -10.97 -14.11 -1.75
C PHE A 58 -9.77 -14.94 -1.31
N LEU A 59 -8.74 -15.06 -2.17
CA LEU A 59 -7.55 -15.87 -1.89
C LEU A 59 -6.56 -15.17 -0.92
N THR A 60 -6.51 -13.86 -0.92
CA THR A 60 -5.41 -13.11 -0.27
C THR A 60 -5.86 -12.23 0.89
N GLY A 61 -7.16 -11.91 0.98
CA GLY A 61 -7.68 -10.91 1.90
C GLY A 61 -7.31 -9.47 1.53
N ILE A 62 -6.76 -9.25 0.32
CA ILE A 62 -6.30 -7.95 -0.19
C ILE A 62 -7.18 -7.51 -1.34
N GLU A 63 -7.77 -6.32 -1.23
CA GLU A 63 -8.53 -5.72 -2.31
C GLU A 63 -7.69 -4.69 -3.07
N ILE A 64 -7.47 -4.94 -4.37
CA ILE A 64 -6.85 -3.98 -5.28
C ILE A 64 -7.82 -3.77 -6.46
N HIS A 65 -8.27 -2.52 -6.64
CA HIS A 65 -9.12 -2.20 -7.78
C HIS A 65 -8.36 -2.37 -9.09
N PRO A 66 -8.94 -2.99 -10.14
CA PRO A 66 -8.24 -3.24 -11.42
C PRO A 66 -7.66 -1.99 -12.09
N ASN A 67 -8.30 -0.83 -11.91
CA ASN A 67 -7.85 0.45 -12.49
C ASN A 67 -6.75 1.15 -11.67
N ALA A 68 -6.41 0.67 -10.47
CA ALA A 68 -5.32 1.25 -9.68
C ALA A 68 -4.00 1.15 -10.44
N LYS A 69 -3.21 2.22 -10.40
CA LYS A 69 -1.87 2.24 -11.00
C LYS A 69 -0.85 1.84 -9.96
N ILE A 70 -0.06 0.82 -10.26
CA ILE A 70 0.94 0.30 -9.34
C ILE A 70 2.31 0.25 -10.02
N GLY A 71 3.27 0.94 -9.46
CA GLY A 71 4.66 0.97 -9.90
C GLY A 71 5.39 -0.36 -9.68
N LYS A 72 6.71 -0.31 -9.69
CA LYS A 72 7.56 -1.49 -9.47
C LYS A 72 7.71 -1.78 -7.97
N ASN A 73 7.92 -3.05 -7.65
CA ASN A 73 8.34 -3.51 -6.33
C ASN A 73 7.39 -3.11 -5.17
N LEU A 74 6.07 -3.00 -5.43
CA LEU A 74 5.12 -2.85 -4.34
C LEU A 74 5.19 -4.06 -3.41
N PHE A 75 5.54 -3.85 -2.14
CA PHE A 75 5.51 -4.87 -1.12
C PHE A 75 4.31 -4.68 -0.21
N ILE A 76 3.41 -5.66 -0.16
CA ILE A 76 2.28 -5.70 0.78
C ILE A 76 2.62 -6.77 1.81
N ASP A 77 2.94 -6.32 3.02
CA ASP A 77 3.33 -7.18 4.12
C ASP A 77 2.13 -7.61 4.96
N HIS A 78 2.02 -8.91 5.26
CA HIS A 78 0.86 -9.58 5.85
C HIS A 78 -0.42 -9.46 5.02
N GLY A 79 -0.82 -8.27 4.62
CA GLY A 79 -1.78 -7.92 3.60
C GLY A 79 -3.25 -8.01 3.99
N MET A 80 -3.66 -8.82 4.95
CA MET A 80 -5.07 -8.96 5.32
C MET A 80 -5.72 -7.60 5.54
N GLY A 81 -6.88 -7.36 4.88
CA GLY A 81 -7.66 -6.13 5.03
C GLY A 81 -7.09 -4.89 4.34
N VAL A 82 -6.04 -5.02 3.52
CA VAL A 82 -5.58 -3.91 2.67
C VAL A 82 -6.61 -3.62 1.59
N VAL A 83 -6.94 -2.33 1.40
CA VAL A 83 -7.83 -1.86 0.33
C VAL A 83 -7.14 -0.77 -0.47
N ILE A 84 -7.03 -0.98 -1.78
CA ILE A 84 -6.47 -0.02 -2.75
C ILE A 84 -7.55 0.37 -3.74
N GLY A 85 -8.05 1.62 -3.62
CA GLY A 85 -9.16 2.13 -4.41
C GLY A 85 -8.82 2.43 -5.87
N GLU A 86 -9.86 2.63 -6.67
CA GLU A 86 -9.84 2.69 -8.14
C GLU A 86 -8.81 3.66 -8.74
N THR A 87 -8.77 4.89 -8.26
CA THR A 87 -7.91 5.93 -8.81
C THR A 87 -6.62 6.12 -8.03
N SER A 88 -6.24 5.11 -7.20
CA SER A 88 -4.95 5.12 -6.51
C SER A 88 -3.80 5.06 -7.51
N ASP A 89 -2.73 5.81 -7.19
CA ASP A 89 -1.50 5.82 -7.96
C ASP A 89 -0.34 5.55 -7.00
N ILE A 90 0.35 4.42 -7.18
CA ILE A 90 1.38 3.94 -6.26
C ILE A 90 2.70 3.89 -7.00
N GLY A 91 3.67 4.66 -6.52
CA GLY A 91 5.03 4.73 -7.05
C GLY A 91 5.84 3.45 -6.80
N ASP A 92 7.12 3.54 -7.14
CA ASP A 92 8.04 2.41 -7.01
C ASP A 92 8.48 2.17 -5.55
N ASN A 93 8.78 0.92 -5.21
CA ASN A 93 9.34 0.49 -3.93
C ASN A 93 8.46 0.83 -2.69
N VAL A 94 7.18 1.06 -2.87
CA VAL A 94 6.25 1.32 -1.76
C VAL A 94 6.07 0.04 -0.92
N THR A 95 5.96 0.23 0.40
CA THR A 95 5.60 -0.83 1.35
C THR A 95 4.27 -0.50 2.02
N ILE A 96 3.34 -1.46 2.04
CA ILE A 96 2.03 -1.31 2.68
C ILE A 96 1.82 -2.47 3.64
N TYR A 97 1.54 -2.17 4.90
CA TYR A 97 1.20 -3.18 5.90
C TYR A 97 -0.30 -3.48 5.91
N HIS A 98 -0.66 -4.56 6.62
CA HIS A 98 -2.05 -5.04 6.73
C HIS A 98 -3.02 -3.97 7.22
N MET A 99 -4.33 -4.13 6.90
CA MET A 99 -5.43 -3.24 7.30
C MET A 99 -5.32 -1.80 6.79
N ALA A 100 -4.31 -1.46 5.98
CA ALA A 100 -4.17 -0.12 5.42
C ALA A 100 -5.19 0.12 4.30
N THR A 101 -5.71 1.36 4.22
CA THR A 101 -6.68 1.75 3.19
C THR A 101 -6.20 2.96 2.39
N LEU A 102 -6.19 2.83 1.07
CA LEU A 102 -6.09 3.95 0.13
C LEU A 102 -7.51 4.23 -0.40
N GLY A 103 -8.27 5.07 0.32
CA GLY A 103 -9.69 5.29 0.14
C GLY A 103 -10.06 6.65 -0.45
N GLY A 104 -11.30 6.78 -0.90
CA GLY A 104 -11.93 8.06 -1.18
C GLY A 104 -12.37 8.77 0.12
N ILE A 105 -12.66 10.07 0.05
CA ILE A 105 -13.04 10.86 1.23
C ILE A 105 -14.39 10.44 1.78
N SER A 106 -15.38 10.21 0.92
CA SER A 106 -16.75 9.90 1.31
C SER A 106 -17.50 9.27 0.15
N PRO A 107 -18.45 8.35 0.39
CA PRO A 107 -19.44 8.05 -0.61
C PRO A 107 -20.25 9.34 -0.80
N SER A 108 -20.18 9.91 -1.99
CA SER A 108 -21.01 11.05 -2.35
C SER A 108 -22.47 10.63 -2.45
N ILE A 109 -23.38 11.45 -1.92
CA ILE A 109 -24.81 11.32 -2.18
C ILE A 109 -25.05 11.38 -3.72
N ASN A 110 -24.23 12.17 -4.43
CA ASN A 110 -24.21 12.26 -5.89
C ASN A 110 -22.98 11.51 -6.42
N SER A 111 -23.05 10.19 -6.58
CA SER A 111 -21.91 9.38 -7.04
C SER A 111 -21.44 9.75 -8.45
N ASP A 112 -22.31 10.33 -9.26
CA ASP A 112 -21.98 10.78 -10.62
C ASP A 112 -20.92 11.87 -10.64
N ASP A 113 -20.90 12.77 -9.64
CA ASP A 113 -19.92 13.84 -9.51
C ASP A 113 -18.49 13.28 -9.24
N GLN A 114 -18.39 12.03 -8.80
CA GLN A 114 -17.12 11.35 -8.51
C GLN A 114 -16.68 10.37 -9.60
N ARG A 115 -17.47 10.19 -10.65
CA ARG A 115 -17.09 9.35 -11.77
C ARG A 115 -16.01 10.02 -12.60
N ASN A 116 -15.02 9.23 -13.00
CA ASN A 116 -13.90 9.65 -13.86
C ASN A 116 -13.01 10.77 -13.28
N ILE A 117 -13.09 11.06 -11.98
CA ILE A 117 -12.20 12.00 -11.31
C ILE A 117 -11.21 11.27 -10.38
N LYS A 118 -10.08 11.93 -10.10
CA LYS A 118 -9.13 11.47 -9.09
C LYS A 118 -9.75 11.62 -7.71
N ARG A 119 -9.96 10.50 -6.98
CA ARG A 119 -10.58 10.48 -5.64
C ARG A 119 -9.83 9.62 -4.62
N HIS A 120 -8.78 8.93 -5.04
CA HIS A 120 -7.93 8.11 -4.16
C HIS A 120 -6.50 8.64 -4.12
N PRO A 121 -5.71 8.26 -3.11
CA PRO A 121 -4.37 8.78 -2.90
C PRO A 121 -3.38 8.53 -4.05
N THR A 122 -2.35 9.38 -4.10
CA THR A 122 -1.11 9.14 -4.84
C THR A 122 0.03 8.97 -3.85
N LEU A 123 0.70 7.83 -3.88
CA LEU A 123 1.91 7.56 -3.10
C LEU A 123 3.13 7.69 -4.03
N LYS A 124 4.09 8.51 -3.66
CA LYS A 124 5.37 8.61 -4.38
C LYS A 124 6.26 7.41 -4.05
N GLU A 125 7.45 7.37 -4.62
CA GLU A 125 8.39 6.27 -4.42
C GLU A 125 8.86 6.15 -2.96
N ASN A 126 9.18 4.92 -2.55
CA ASN A 126 9.72 4.55 -1.24
C ASN A 126 8.81 4.90 -0.04
N VAL A 127 7.53 5.18 -0.27
CA VAL A 127 6.58 5.43 0.82
C VAL A 127 6.37 4.15 1.64
N VAL A 128 6.29 4.31 2.95
CA VAL A 128 5.91 3.23 3.88
C VAL A 128 4.58 3.57 4.55
N VAL A 129 3.60 2.68 4.41
CA VAL A 129 2.27 2.82 5.01
C VAL A 129 2.12 1.79 6.12
N GLY A 130 2.08 2.26 7.36
CA GLY A 130 1.95 1.42 8.57
C GLY A 130 0.61 0.69 8.65
N SER A 131 0.56 -0.35 9.49
CA SER A 131 -0.63 -1.17 9.68
C SER A 131 -1.83 -0.34 10.13
N GLY A 132 -3.01 -0.61 9.55
CA GLY A 132 -4.25 0.08 9.89
C GLY A 132 -4.32 1.55 9.45
N ALA A 133 -3.30 2.09 8.80
CA ALA A 133 -3.33 3.49 8.36
C ALA A 133 -4.39 3.74 7.29
N GLN A 134 -5.09 4.87 7.40
CA GLN A 134 -6.14 5.29 6.49
C GLN A 134 -5.66 6.54 5.73
N ILE A 135 -5.47 6.44 4.43
CA ILE A 135 -5.12 7.57 3.58
C ILE A 135 -6.31 7.86 2.69
N LEU A 136 -6.97 8.99 2.90
CA LEU A 136 -8.31 9.26 2.38
C LEU A 136 -8.32 10.49 1.46
N GLY A 137 -8.91 10.32 0.29
CA GLY A 137 -9.06 11.37 -0.71
C GLY A 137 -7.91 11.45 -1.70
N PRO A 138 -7.96 12.40 -2.64
CA PRO A 138 -6.96 12.56 -3.69
C PRO A 138 -5.67 13.24 -3.18
N VAL A 139 -5.24 12.85 -1.98
CA VAL A 139 -4.04 13.39 -1.33
C VAL A 139 -2.77 12.82 -1.96
N MET A 140 -1.71 13.62 -1.92
CA MET A 140 -0.38 13.19 -2.34
C MET A 140 0.48 12.89 -1.12
N VAL A 141 1.09 11.72 -1.10
CA VAL A 141 2.11 11.34 -0.10
C VAL A 141 3.47 11.41 -0.78
N GLY A 142 4.32 12.29 -0.27
CA GLY A 142 5.63 12.58 -0.82
C GLY A 142 6.62 11.43 -0.74
N LYS A 143 7.74 11.54 -1.44
CA LYS A 143 8.80 10.53 -1.50
C LYS A 143 9.35 10.21 -0.12
N ASN A 144 9.67 8.95 0.11
CA ASN A 144 10.26 8.45 1.36
C ASN A 144 9.42 8.74 2.61
N ALA A 145 8.19 9.27 2.49
CA ALA A 145 7.36 9.53 3.65
C ALA A 145 6.99 8.23 4.37
N LYS A 146 6.85 8.30 5.69
CA LYS A 146 6.40 7.20 6.54
C LYS A 146 5.08 7.58 7.20
N ILE A 147 4.08 6.77 6.99
CA ILE A 147 2.78 6.88 7.63
C ILE A 147 2.74 5.86 8.77
N GLY A 148 2.62 6.34 9.99
CA GLY A 148 2.59 5.49 11.18
C GLY A 148 1.35 4.61 11.25
N ALA A 149 1.43 3.55 12.04
CA ALA A 149 0.30 2.63 12.24
C ALA A 149 -0.94 3.39 12.75
N ASN A 150 -2.12 3.02 12.24
CA ASN A 150 -3.43 3.62 12.56
C ASN A 150 -3.52 5.14 12.34
N ALA A 151 -2.60 5.75 11.62
CA ALA A 151 -2.70 7.17 11.28
C ALA A 151 -3.81 7.43 10.25
N VAL A 152 -4.52 8.55 10.38
CA VAL A 152 -5.57 8.97 9.42
C VAL A 152 -5.09 10.21 8.68
N VAL A 153 -4.71 10.04 7.43
CA VAL A 153 -4.17 11.09 6.55
C VAL A 153 -5.26 11.59 5.61
N THR A 154 -5.57 12.89 5.71
CA THR A 154 -6.58 13.57 4.89
C THR A 154 -6.03 14.81 4.15
N ASN A 155 -4.73 15.07 4.29
CA ASN A 155 -4.04 16.19 3.64
C ASN A 155 -2.75 15.71 2.97
N ASN A 156 -2.21 16.52 2.04
CA ASN A 156 -0.94 16.21 1.40
C ASN A 156 0.19 16.08 2.41
N VAL A 157 1.06 15.13 2.16
CA VAL A 157 2.20 14.78 2.99
C VAL A 157 3.49 15.18 2.25
N PRO A 158 4.37 15.98 2.86
CA PRO A 158 5.65 16.33 2.26
C PRO A 158 6.59 15.13 2.06
N ASP A 159 7.61 15.32 1.22
CA ASP A 159 8.69 14.34 1.08
C ASP A 159 9.40 14.15 2.44
N ASN A 160 9.84 12.93 2.73
CA ASN A 160 10.55 12.52 3.93
C ASN A 160 9.78 12.76 5.26
N ALA A 161 8.51 13.11 5.21
CA ALA A 161 7.71 13.36 6.40
C ALA A 161 7.40 12.07 7.17
N VAL A 162 7.20 12.21 8.48
CA VAL A 162 6.70 11.14 9.36
C VAL A 162 5.35 11.56 9.92
N MET A 163 4.28 10.89 9.48
CA MET A 163 2.89 11.20 9.83
C MET A 163 2.36 10.21 10.85
N VAL A 164 1.83 10.70 11.97
CA VAL A 164 1.24 9.86 13.03
C VAL A 164 -0.04 10.46 13.59
N GLY A 165 -0.92 9.61 14.11
CA GLY A 165 -2.11 10.00 14.88
C GLY A 165 -3.37 10.21 14.03
N ILE A 166 -4.44 10.65 14.69
CA ILE A 166 -5.79 10.87 14.15
C ILE A 166 -6.29 12.26 14.62
N PRO A 167 -6.38 13.28 13.72
CA PRO A 167 -5.83 13.30 12.37
C PRO A 167 -4.30 13.25 12.37
N ALA A 168 -3.71 12.74 11.30
CA ALA A 168 -2.26 12.58 11.20
C ALA A 168 -1.53 13.93 11.23
N ARG A 169 -0.47 14.00 12.02
CA ARG A 169 0.42 15.17 12.15
C ARG A 169 1.83 14.78 11.79
N ASN A 170 2.54 15.71 11.14
CA ASN A 170 3.94 15.54 10.84
C ASN A 170 4.76 15.74 12.12
N ILE A 171 5.51 14.72 12.56
CA ILE A 171 6.37 14.75 13.74
C ILE A 171 7.85 14.85 13.40
N GLY A 172 8.21 14.87 12.12
CA GLY A 172 9.60 15.00 11.66
C GLY A 172 9.73 15.06 10.16
N THR A 173 10.85 15.61 9.70
CA THR A 173 11.19 15.75 8.29
C THR A 173 12.30 14.80 7.84
N SER A 174 12.86 14.01 8.77
CA SER A 174 13.86 12.97 8.46
C SER A 174 13.27 11.59 8.74
N SER A 175 12.78 10.97 7.68
CA SER A 175 12.28 9.59 7.76
C SER A 175 13.39 8.56 8.05
N GLU A 176 14.66 8.93 7.87
CA GLU A 176 15.81 8.05 8.11
C GLU A 176 16.03 7.83 9.61
N GLU A 177 15.77 8.84 10.45
CA GLU A 177 15.91 8.77 11.91
C GLU A 177 14.69 8.17 12.61
N PHE A 178 13.55 8.09 11.92
CA PHE A 178 12.34 7.55 12.52
C PHE A 178 12.45 6.04 12.69
N LYS A 179 12.60 5.62 13.95
CA LYS A 179 12.52 4.23 14.37
C LYS A 179 11.10 3.96 14.84
N PRO A 180 10.22 3.33 14.01
CA PRO A 180 8.90 2.94 14.47
C PRO A 180 9.07 1.97 15.66
N TYR A 181 8.22 2.12 16.66
CA TYR A 181 8.16 1.27 17.85
C TYR A 181 9.27 1.47 18.90
N ALA A 182 9.91 2.67 18.96
CA ALA A 182 10.85 3.03 20.03
C ALA A 182 11.79 1.88 20.43
N VAL A 183 12.41 1.21 19.44
CA VAL A 183 13.42 0.18 19.72
C VAL A 183 14.62 0.89 20.33
N THR A 184 14.66 0.91 21.65
CA THR A 184 15.81 1.40 22.43
C THR A 184 16.95 0.40 22.32
N GLU A 185 18.18 0.80 22.61
CA GLU A 185 19.32 -0.11 22.60
C GLU A 185 19.17 -1.27 23.59
N GLU A 186 18.40 -1.08 24.67
CA GLU A 186 18.06 -2.10 25.65
C GLU A 186 17.27 -3.28 25.07
N THR A 187 16.41 -3.02 24.07
CA THR A 187 15.66 -4.10 23.41
C THR A 187 16.50 -4.91 22.40
N LYS A 188 17.74 -4.51 22.10
CA LYS A 188 18.65 -5.26 21.23
C LYS A 188 19.40 -6.37 21.93
N THR A 189 19.40 -6.43 23.26
CA THR A 189 20.23 -7.35 24.05
C THR A 189 19.59 -8.71 24.30
N GLU A 190 18.30 -8.88 24.09
CA GLU A 190 17.69 -10.22 24.10
C GLU A 190 17.87 -10.91 22.76
N LYS A 191 19.03 -11.51 22.54
CA LYS A 191 19.25 -12.49 21.47
C LYS A 191 18.48 -13.77 21.82
N ARG A 192 17.50 -14.10 21.01
CA ARG A 192 16.96 -15.46 20.94
C ARG A 192 18.00 -16.43 20.37
#